data_390e85d8842689314284e77a802b3a7d
#
_entry.id   390e85d8842689314284e77a802b3a7d
#
_cell.length_a   1.000
_cell.length_b   1.000
_cell.length_c   1.000
_cell.angle_alpha   90.00
_cell.angle_beta   90.00
_cell.angle_gamma   90.00
#
_symmetry.space_group_name_H-M   'P 1'
#
loop_
_entity.id
_entity.type
_entity.pdbx_description
1 polymer ?
#
loop_
_entity_poly.entity_id
_entity_poly.type
_entity_poly.pdbx_seq_one_letter_code
_entity_poly.pdbx_strand_id
1 'polypeptide(L)'
;LEETGLKAGSDFHLAFSPEREDPNNRDFSVRTIPKVVGGYTEACLGAAKALYDSIVNRTVPVSSTRVAESAKLLENIYRSVNIALVNELKMLFDRMGIDVWEVIEAAKTKPFGFQAFYPGPGLGGHCIPIDPFYLTWKAREYEFRTRFIELAGEINTSMPDYVVYQVMKVLNRHGKSVKGSKI
;
A
#
# COMPACT_ATOMS: atom_id res chain seq x y z
N LEU A 1 4.61 -5.39 30.08
CA LEU A 1 4.79 -6.76 30.57
C LEU A 1 6.15 -6.93 31.25
N GLU A 2 7.23 -6.27 30.82
CA GLU A 2 8.54 -6.31 31.50
C GLU A 2 8.45 -5.77 32.94
N GLU A 3 7.61 -4.80 33.21
CA GLU A 3 7.35 -4.25 34.57
C GLU A 3 6.71 -5.27 35.52
N THR A 4 6.09 -6.34 34.98
CA THR A 4 5.50 -7.42 35.78
C THR A 4 6.49 -8.55 36.09
N GLY A 5 7.72 -8.47 35.59
CA GLY A 5 8.75 -9.51 35.73
C GLY A 5 8.58 -10.74 34.82
N LEU A 6 7.56 -10.77 33.97
CA LEU A 6 7.32 -11.86 33.02
C LEU A 6 8.27 -11.75 31.82
N LYS A 7 8.76 -12.90 31.33
CA LYS A 7 9.71 -13.00 30.22
C LYS A 7 9.06 -13.58 28.97
N ALA A 8 9.22 -12.87 27.85
CA ALA A 8 8.79 -13.38 26.54
C ALA A 8 9.59 -14.61 26.14
N GLY A 9 8.90 -15.64 25.67
CA GLY A 9 9.47 -16.92 25.25
C GLY A 9 9.45 -18.00 26.33
N SER A 10 9.25 -17.62 27.60
CA SER A 10 9.06 -18.56 28.72
C SER A 10 7.70 -18.42 29.38
N ASP A 11 7.35 -17.22 29.79
CA ASP A 11 6.10 -16.98 30.55
C ASP A 11 4.93 -16.59 29.63
N PHE A 12 5.24 -16.01 28.48
CA PHE A 12 4.28 -15.69 27.41
C PHE A 12 4.97 -15.68 26.06
N HIS A 13 4.17 -15.75 24.97
CA HIS A 13 4.69 -15.66 23.61
C HIS A 13 4.25 -14.34 22.98
N LEU A 14 5.22 -13.59 22.39
CA LEU A 14 4.99 -12.35 21.68
C LEU A 14 5.41 -12.51 20.21
N ALA A 15 4.47 -12.31 19.31
CA ALA A 15 4.70 -12.37 17.87
C ALA A 15 3.90 -11.30 17.15
N PHE A 16 4.34 -10.94 15.96
CA PHE A 16 3.63 -10.05 15.06
C PHE A 16 3.33 -10.76 13.74
N SER A 17 2.11 -10.60 13.26
CA SER A 17 1.69 -11.09 11.96
C SER A 17 0.80 -10.05 11.29
N PRO A 18 1.24 -9.42 10.19
CA PRO A 18 0.44 -8.41 9.52
C PRO A 18 -0.80 -9.00 8.85
N GLU A 19 -1.88 -8.23 8.79
CA GLU A 19 -3.03 -8.59 7.98
C GLU A 19 -2.77 -8.22 6.52
N ARG A 20 -3.02 -9.15 5.62
CA ARG A 20 -2.76 -9.05 4.18
C ARG A 20 -4.01 -9.30 3.33
N GLU A 21 -5.16 -9.52 3.96
CA GLU A 21 -6.42 -9.72 3.26
C GLU A 21 -6.87 -8.45 2.54
N ASP A 22 -7.42 -8.63 1.34
CA ASP A 22 -8.20 -7.63 0.64
C ASP A 22 -9.66 -8.11 0.60
N PRO A 23 -10.58 -7.49 1.38
CA PRO A 23 -11.98 -7.93 1.47
C PRO A 23 -12.73 -7.91 0.13
N ASN A 24 -12.25 -7.16 -0.85
CA ASN A 24 -12.84 -7.08 -2.18
C ASN A 24 -12.30 -8.15 -3.14
N ASN A 25 -11.25 -8.88 -2.74
CA ASN A 25 -10.66 -9.94 -3.56
C ASN A 25 -11.41 -11.26 -3.32
N ARG A 26 -12.03 -11.80 -4.36
CA ARG A 26 -12.79 -13.06 -4.28
C ARG A 26 -11.93 -14.31 -4.52
N ASP A 27 -10.73 -14.14 -5.06
CA ASP A 27 -9.86 -15.25 -5.43
C ASP A 27 -8.97 -15.69 -4.25
N PHE A 28 -8.79 -14.81 -3.26
CA PHE A 28 -7.95 -15.04 -2.10
C PHE A 28 -8.72 -14.80 -0.80
N SER A 29 -8.41 -15.60 0.20
CA SER A 29 -8.97 -15.51 1.55
C SER A 29 -7.86 -15.54 2.60
N VAL A 30 -8.18 -15.23 3.84
CA VAL A 30 -7.24 -15.37 4.99
C VAL A 30 -6.52 -16.73 4.97
N ARG A 31 -7.25 -17.80 4.57
CA ARG A 31 -6.69 -19.15 4.55
C ARG A 31 -5.68 -19.38 3.42
N THR A 32 -5.89 -18.77 2.26
CA THR A 32 -5.08 -18.99 1.05
C THR A 32 -3.92 -18.03 0.91
N ILE A 33 -4.01 -16.84 1.52
CA ILE A 33 -2.92 -15.86 1.53
C ILE A 33 -1.82 -16.34 2.49
N PRO A 34 -0.55 -16.47 2.04
CA PRO A 34 0.54 -16.85 2.93
C PRO A 34 0.69 -15.87 4.10
N LYS A 35 0.68 -16.36 5.32
CA LYS A 35 0.73 -15.55 6.55
C LYS A 35 2.16 -15.33 6.99
N VAL A 36 2.63 -14.09 6.98
CA VAL A 36 3.96 -13.71 7.49
C VAL A 36 3.90 -13.65 9.01
N VAL A 37 4.88 -14.25 9.70
CA VAL A 37 4.94 -14.28 11.17
C VAL A 37 6.34 -14.02 11.63
N GLY A 38 6.53 -13.05 12.53
CA GLY A 38 7.78 -12.78 13.23
C GLY A 38 7.62 -12.93 14.73
N GLY A 39 8.48 -13.70 15.38
CA GLY A 39 8.52 -13.84 16.83
C GLY A 39 9.48 -12.84 17.49
N TYR A 40 9.22 -12.49 18.74
CA TYR A 40 10.16 -11.72 19.56
C TYR A 40 11.37 -12.56 19.96
N THR A 41 11.14 -13.84 20.25
CA THR A 41 12.17 -14.87 20.44
C THR A 41 11.89 -16.07 19.52
N GLU A 42 12.82 -16.98 19.40
CA GLU A 42 12.65 -18.21 18.62
C GLU A 42 11.48 -19.08 19.16
N ALA A 43 11.34 -19.17 20.49
CA ALA A 43 10.21 -19.85 21.14
C ALA A 43 8.88 -19.16 20.81
N CYS A 44 8.84 -17.82 20.79
CA CYS A 44 7.66 -17.05 20.37
C CYS A 44 7.29 -17.32 18.91
N LEU A 45 8.30 -17.36 18.01
CA LEU A 45 8.09 -17.68 16.60
C LEU A 45 7.54 -19.09 16.42
N GLY A 46 8.10 -20.07 17.12
CA GLY A 46 7.65 -21.46 17.08
C GLY A 46 6.20 -21.63 17.49
N ALA A 47 5.80 -21.00 18.62
CA ALA A 47 4.43 -21.03 19.11
C ALA A 47 3.45 -20.34 18.15
N ALA A 48 3.79 -19.15 17.65
CA ALA A 48 2.96 -18.43 16.70
C ALA A 48 2.83 -19.17 15.37
N LYS A 49 3.92 -19.73 14.87
CA LYS A 49 3.91 -20.55 13.65
C LYS A 49 3.00 -21.76 13.79
N ALA A 50 3.10 -22.50 14.90
CA ALA A 50 2.24 -23.67 15.15
C ALA A 50 0.75 -23.28 15.17
N LEU A 51 0.41 -22.12 15.76
CA LEU A 51 -0.95 -21.60 15.74
C LEU A 51 -1.42 -21.32 14.32
N TYR A 52 -0.67 -20.54 13.53
CA TYR A 52 -1.07 -20.16 12.18
C TYR A 52 -1.07 -21.34 11.20
N ASP A 53 -0.16 -22.31 11.33
CA ASP A 53 -0.15 -23.52 10.50
C ASP A 53 -1.46 -24.34 10.65
N SER A 54 -2.19 -24.18 11.75
CA SER A 54 -3.50 -24.81 11.94
C SER A 54 -4.65 -24.07 11.24
N ILE A 55 -4.44 -22.83 10.83
CA ILE A 55 -5.48 -21.92 10.30
C ILE A 55 -5.28 -21.67 8.81
N VAL A 56 -4.05 -21.41 8.36
CA VAL A 56 -3.73 -20.99 7.00
C VAL A 56 -2.97 -22.08 6.24
N ASN A 57 -3.05 -22.05 4.92
CA ASN A 57 -2.38 -23.02 4.06
C ASN A 57 -0.85 -22.91 4.09
N ARG A 58 -0.32 -21.72 4.40
CA ARG A 58 1.13 -21.47 4.42
C ARG A 58 1.50 -20.36 5.39
N THR A 59 2.34 -20.66 6.35
CA THR A 59 3.01 -19.67 7.20
C THR A 59 4.41 -19.39 6.66
N VAL A 60 4.79 -18.12 6.66
CA VAL A 60 6.12 -17.63 6.23
C VAL A 60 6.81 -17.04 7.46
N PRO A 61 7.65 -17.81 8.15
CA PRO A 61 8.40 -17.30 9.29
C PRO A 61 9.47 -16.31 8.84
N VAL A 62 9.63 -15.23 9.61
CA VAL A 62 10.68 -14.23 9.41
C VAL A 62 11.46 -14.01 10.71
N SER A 63 12.64 -13.42 10.60
CA SER A 63 13.64 -13.35 11.68
C SER A 63 13.23 -12.49 12.88
N SER A 64 12.24 -11.61 12.74
CA SER A 64 11.77 -10.77 13.85
C SER A 64 10.39 -10.19 13.59
N THR A 65 9.75 -9.67 14.64
CA THR A 65 8.50 -8.91 14.55
C THR A 65 8.65 -7.67 13.65
N ARG A 66 9.82 -7.01 13.70
CA ARG A 66 10.11 -5.85 12.85
C ARG A 66 10.15 -6.19 11.37
N VAL A 67 10.72 -7.34 11.00
CA VAL A 67 10.71 -7.79 9.59
C VAL A 67 9.30 -8.09 9.13
N ALA A 68 8.47 -8.74 9.97
CA ALA A 68 7.08 -9.01 9.63
C ALA A 68 6.27 -7.73 9.42
N GLU A 69 6.45 -6.72 10.28
CA GLU A 69 5.84 -5.40 10.16
C GLU A 69 6.31 -4.67 8.89
N SER A 70 7.63 -4.66 8.64
CA SER A 70 8.22 -4.02 7.47
C SER A 70 7.75 -4.62 6.15
N ALA A 71 7.44 -5.91 6.11
CA ALA A 71 6.89 -6.56 4.92
C ALA A 71 5.54 -5.92 4.52
N LYS A 72 4.64 -5.68 5.47
CA LYS A 72 3.35 -5.02 5.22
C LYS A 72 3.54 -3.57 4.78
N LEU A 73 4.44 -2.84 5.45
CA LEU A 73 4.75 -1.46 5.05
C LEU A 73 5.28 -1.40 3.62
N LEU A 74 6.20 -2.30 3.24
CA LEU A 74 6.73 -2.37 1.88
C LEU A 74 5.63 -2.63 0.84
N GLU A 75 4.69 -3.55 1.10
CA GLU A 75 3.56 -3.84 0.21
C GLU A 75 2.69 -2.59 -0.02
N ASN A 76 2.39 -1.84 1.03
CA ASN A 76 1.59 -0.62 0.94
C ASN A 76 2.35 0.53 0.27
N ILE A 77 3.64 0.70 0.57
CA ILE A 77 4.52 1.70 -0.07
C ILE A 77 4.65 1.39 -1.57
N TYR A 78 4.90 0.14 -1.94
CA TYR A 78 4.98 -0.29 -3.32
C TYR A 78 3.75 0.11 -4.11
N ARG A 79 2.56 -0.14 -3.57
CA ARG A 79 1.29 0.25 -4.19
C ARG A 79 1.16 1.76 -4.29
N SER A 80 1.42 2.49 -3.21
CA SER A 80 1.34 3.96 -3.17
C SER A 80 2.23 4.63 -4.20
N VAL A 81 3.50 4.20 -4.29
CA VAL A 81 4.50 4.76 -5.22
C VAL A 81 4.12 4.46 -6.67
N ASN A 82 3.67 3.25 -6.99
CA ASN A 82 3.28 2.90 -8.36
C ASN A 82 1.99 3.60 -8.80
N ILE A 83 1.04 3.82 -7.89
CA ILE A 83 -0.15 4.64 -8.17
C ILE A 83 0.27 6.09 -8.42
N ALA A 84 1.18 6.66 -7.62
CA ALA A 84 1.69 8.01 -7.84
C ALA A 84 2.38 8.14 -9.21
N LEU A 85 3.19 7.16 -9.60
CA LEU A 85 3.85 7.13 -10.90
C LEU A 85 2.84 7.22 -12.05
N VAL A 86 1.80 6.38 -12.06
CA VAL A 86 0.81 6.41 -13.14
C VAL A 86 -0.09 7.65 -13.08
N ASN A 87 -0.31 8.22 -11.90
CA ASN A 87 -1.00 9.50 -11.73
C ASN A 87 -0.19 10.66 -12.32
N GLU A 88 1.11 10.71 -12.06
CA GLU A 88 2.01 11.71 -12.66
C GLU A 88 2.07 11.56 -14.18
N LEU A 89 2.20 10.33 -14.68
CA LEU A 89 2.15 10.06 -16.12
C LEU A 89 0.82 10.45 -16.75
N LYS A 90 -0.31 10.26 -16.07
CA LYS A 90 -1.61 10.76 -16.52
C LYS A 90 -1.59 12.25 -16.74
N MET A 91 -1.07 13.02 -15.78
CA MET A 91 -0.99 14.48 -15.90
C MET A 91 -0.06 14.93 -17.04
N LEU A 92 1.05 14.22 -17.24
CA LEU A 92 2.00 14.48 -18.32
C LEU A 92 1.40 14.14 -19.69
N PHE A 93 0.85 12.95 -19.84
CA PHE A 93 0.32 12.45 -21.11
C PHE A 93 -0.90 13.23 -21.58
N ASP A 94 -1.73 13.73 -20.66
CA ASP A 94 -2.83 14.64 -21.01
C ASP A 94 -2.32 15.93 -21.67
N ARG A 95 -1.16 16.44 -21.26
CA ARG A 95 -0.53 17.62 -21.91
C ARG A 95 0.07 17.27 -23.26
N MET A 96 0.50 16.03 -23.44
CA MET A 96 1.08 15.53 -24.70
C MET A 96 0.04 15.03 -25.70
N GLY A 97 -1.23 14.94 -25.30
CA GLY A 97 -2.30 14.37 -26.12
C GLY A 97 -2.20 12.84 -26.28
N ILE A 98 -1.59 12.17 -25.32
CA ILE A 98 -1.42 10.72 -25.29
C ILE A 98 -2.42 10.10 -24.32
N ASP A 99 -3.08 9.02 -24.74
CA ASP A 99 -3.98 8.26 -23.85
C ASP A 99 -3.17 7.34 -22.93
N VAL A 100 -3.14 7.67 -21.63
CA VAL A 100 -2.43 6.89 -20.61
C VAL A 100 -2.99 5.46 -20.48
N TRP A 101 -4.29 5.28 -20.72
CA TRP A 101 -4.92 3.96 -20.60
C TRP A 101 -4.42 3.02 -21.69
N GLU A 102 -4.33 3.51 -22.94
CA GLU A 102 -3.76 2.76 -24.06
C GLU A 102 -2.29 2.41 -23.79
N VAL A 103 -1.52 3.35 -23.25
CA VAL A 103 -0.10 3.12 -22.88
C VAL A 103 0.02 2.01 -21.83
N ILE A 104 -0.81 2.04 -20.80
CA ILE A 104 -0.78 1.03 -19.73
C ILE A 104 -1.18 -0.34 -20.27
N GLU A 105 -2.24 -0.44 -21.09
CA GLU A 105 -2.67 -1.70 -21.68
C GLU A 105 -1.62 -2.27 -22.63
N ALA A 106 -0.95 -1.44 -23.41
CA ALA A 106 0.17 -1.85 -24.24
C ALA A 106 1.35 -2.37 -23.40
N ALA A 107 1.73 -1.65 -22.36
CA ALA A 107 2.83 -2.03 -21.46
C ALA A 107 2.56 -3.34 -20.70
N LYS A 108 1.30 -3.59 -20.32
CA LYS A 108 0.83 -4.78 -19.63
C LYS A 108 1.00 -6.07 -20.45
N THR A 109 1.12 -5.97 -21.77
CA THR A 109 1.39 -7.13 -22.63
C THR A 109 2.77 -7.73 -22.40
N LYS A 110 3.69 -6.98 -21.75
CA LYS A 110 5.01 -7.49 -21.41
C LYS A 110 4.90 -8.53 -20.29
N PRO A 111 5.35 -9.78 -20.48
CA PRO A 111 5.10 -10.88 -19.55
C PRO A 111 5.97 -10.83 -18.28
N PHE A 112 6.91 -9.90 -18.17
CA PHE A 112 7.82 -9.75 -17.03
C PHE A 112 8.24 -8.30 -16.81
N GLY A 113 8.59 -7.95 -15.55
CA GLY A 113 9.19 -6.66 -15.21
C GLY A 113 8.22 -5.47 -15.28
N PHE A 114 6.91 -5.70 -15.47
CA PHE A 114 5.87 -4.69 -15.42
C PHE A 114 4.61 -5.24 -14.75
N GLN A 115 4.10 -4.48 -13.78
CA GLN A 115 2.79 -4.70 -13.17
C GLN A 115 1.94 -3.46 -13.43
N ALA A 116 0.76 -3.64 -14.02
CA ALA A 116 -0.12 -2.54 -14.33
C ALA A 116 -0.73 -1.93 -13.05
N PHE A 117 -0.63 -0.60 -12.96
CA PHE A 117 -1.38 0.25 -12.06
C PHE A 117 -2.14 1.27 -12.90
N TYR A 118 -3.25 1.79 -12.39
CA TYR A 118 -4.11 2.70 -13.13
C TYR A 118 -4.26 4.02 -12.39
N PRO A 119 -4.29 5.15 -13.13
CA PRO A 119 -4.56 6.45 -12.54
C PRO A 119 -5.94 6.51 -11.90
N GLY A 120 -6.06 7.31 -10.85
CA GLY A 120 -7.31 7.52 -10.14
C GLY A 120 -7.38 8.88 -9.43
N PRO A 121 -8.53 9.23 -8.83
CA PRO A 121 -8.71 10.51 -8.15
C PRO A 121 -8.07 10.56 -6.75
N GLY A 122 -7.17 9.64 -6.44
CA GLY A 122 -6.48 9.49 -5.16
C GLY A 122 -6.20 8.02 -4.87
N LEU A 123 -5.67 7.73 -3.69
CA LEU A 123 -5.29 6.37 -3.31
C LEU A 123 -6.49 5.49 -2.96
N GLY A 124 -7.50 6.06 -2.33
CA GLY A 124 -8.59 5.30 -1.73
C GLY A 124 -8.13 4.39 -0.59
N GLY A 125 -9.09 3.81 0.13
CA GLY A 125 -8.84 2.87 1.22
C GLY A 125 -8.31 3.53 2.49
N HIS A 126 -8.03 2.70 3.49
CA HIS A 126 -7.65 3.11 4.85
C HIS A 126 -6.14 3.12 5.07
N CYS A 127 -5.45 2.06 4.63
CA CYS A 127 -4.06 1.80 5.00
C CYS A 127 -3.06 2.53 4.08
N ILE A 128 -3.33 2.54 2.75
CA ILE A 128 -2.38 3.08 1.76
C ILE A 128 -2.12 4.58 1.95
N PRO A 129 -3.10 5.43 2.32
CA PRO A 129 -2.87 6.84 2.61
C PRO A 129 -2.12 7.11 3.93
N ILE A 130 -2.07 6.16 4.85
CA ILE A 130 -1.61 6.38 6.24
C ILE A 130 -0.33 5.61 6.55
N ASP A 131 -0.29 4.30 6.29
CA ASP A 131 0.81 3.42 6.70
C ASP A 131 2.19 3.87 6.19
N PRO A 132 2.36 4.35 4.93
CA PRO A 132 3.65 4.86 4.47
C PRO A 132 4.20 6.01 5.31
N PHE A 133 3.31 6.87 5.86
CA PHE A 133 3.72 8.02 6.66
C PHE A 133 4.16 7.65 8.07
N TYR A 134 3.69 6.53 8.63
CA TYR A 134 4.27 6.00 9.88
C TYR A 134 5.74 5.66 9.70
N LEU A 135 6.10 5.04 8.56
CA LEU A 135 7.51 4.77 8.28
C LEU A 135 8.30 6.06 8.05
N THR A 136 7.72 7.05 7.37
CA THR A 136 8.34 8.38 7.19
C THR A 136 8.60 9.06 8.54
N TRP A 137 7.63 8.99 9.45
CA TRP A 137 7.80 9.52 10.80
C TRP A 137 8.91 8.77 11.56
N LYS A 138 8.90 7.45 11.52
CA LYS A 138 9.90 6.60 12.19
C LYS A 138 11.31 6.79 11.60
N ALA A 139 11.42 7.00 10.30
CA ALA A 139 12.70 7.22 9.62
C ALA A 139 13.45 8.45 10.14
N ARG A 140 12.74 9.46 10.65
CA ARG A 140 13.35 10.66 11.25
C ARG A 140 14.19 10.35 12.49
N GLU A 141 13.84 9.31 13.25
CA GLU A 141 14.64 8.85 14.39
C GLU A 141 16.02 8.30 13.95
N TYR A 142 16.14 7.92 12.68
CA TYR A 142 17.35 7.42 12.04
C TYR A 142 17.99 8.48 11.14
N GLU A 143 17.62 9.75 11.29
CA GLU A 143 18.11 10.88 10.46
C GLU A 143 17.92 10.65 8.95
N PHE A 144 16.90 9.89 8.57
CA PHE A 144 16.63 9.48 7.18
C PHE A 144 15.35 10.12 6.64
N ARG A 145 15.42 10.64 5.40
CA ARG A 145 14.30 11.20 4.68
C ARG A 145 13.81 10.23 3.59
N THR A 146 12.54 9.87 3.65
CA THR A 146 11.89 8.94 2.73
C THR A 146 11.33 9.64 1.49
N ARG A 147 12.20 9.98 0.54
CA ARG A 147 11.84 10.80 -0.63
C ARG A 147 10.72 10.22 -1.48
N PHE A 148 10.80 8.93 -1.82
CA PHE A 148 9.77 8.27 -2.63
C PHE A 148 8.41 8.24 -1.96
N ILE A 149 8.36 8.01 -0.65
CA ILE A 149 7.11 7.94 0.10
C ILE A 149 6.46 9.32 0.20
N GLU A 150 7.25 10.33 0.54
CA GLU A 150 6.78 11.72 0.65
C GLU A 150 6.27 12.22 -0.70
N LEU A 151 7.04 12.04 -1.78
CA LEU A 151 6.67 12.44 -3.14
C LEU A 151 5.41 11.72 -3.63
N ALA A 152 5.32 10.41 -3.40
CA ALA A 152 4.13 9.64 -3.75
C ALA A 152 2.88 10.16 -3.03
N GLY A 153 3.02 10.53 -1.76
CA GLY A 153 1.95 11.15 -0.99
C GLY A 153 1.50 12.49 -1.58
N GLU A 154 2.44 13.37 -1.93
CA GLU A 154 2.16 14.66 -2.58
C GLU A 154 1.38 14.47 -3.89
N ILE A 155 1.87 13.62 -4.78
CA ILE A 155 1.23 13.37 -6.08
C ILE A 155 -0.19 12.82 -5.88
N ASN A 156 -0.34 11.79 -5.07
CA ASN A 156 -1.62 11.13 -4.88
C ASN A 156 -2.68 12.04 -4.21
N THR A 157 -2.25 12.90 -3.27
CA THR A 157 -3.15 13.86 -2.62
C THR A 157 -3.54 15.04 -3.52
N SER A 158 -2.76 15.34 -4.55
CA SER A 158 -3.10 16.38 -5.53
C SER A 158 -4.11 15.93 -6.60
N MET A 159 -4.32 14.61 -6.75
CA MET A 159 -5.17 14.06 -7.81
C MET A 159 -6.64 14.46 -7.75
N PRO A 160 -7.30 14.60 -6.58
CA PRO A 160 -8.67 15.10 -6.52
C PRO A 160 -8.82 16.49 -7.15
N ASP A 161 -7.88 17.39 -6.83
CA ASP A 161 -7.90 18.76 -7.40
C ASP A 161 -7.66 18.74 -8.90
N TYR A 162 -6.77 17.88 -9.37
CA TYR A 162 -6.55 17.67 -10.80
C TYR A 162 -7.84 17.20 -11.51
N VAL A 163 -8.56 16.24 -10.95
CA VAL A 163 -9.83 15.75 -11.51
C VAL A 163 -10.86 16.88 -11.56
N VAL A 164 -11.03 17.63 -10.47
CA VAL A 164 -11.94 18.78 -10.41
C VAL A 164 -11.57 19.80 -11.50
N TYR A 165 -10.29 20.11 -11.64
CA TYR A 165 -9.81 21.01 -12.68
C TYR A 165 -10.13 20.52 -14.09
N GLN A 166 -9.98 19.23 -14.39
CA GLN A 166 -10.35 18.66 -15.70
C GLN A 166 -11.87 18.76 -15.96
N VAL A 167 -12.69 18.49 -14.94
CA VAL A 167 -14.15 18.66 -15.01
C VAL A 167 -14.50 20.12 -15.33
N MET A 168 -13.88 21.08 -14.65
CA MET A 168 -14.08 22.51 -14.93
C MET A 168 -13.75 22.86 -16.38
N LYS A 169 -12.61 22.36 -16.89
CA LYS A 169 -12.20 22.59 -18.29
C LYS A 169 -13.21 22.03 -19.29
N VAL A 170 -13.71 20.83 -19.07
CA VAL A 170 -14.71 20.20 -19.94
C VAL A 170 -16.01 20.98 -19.92
N LEU A 171 -16.53 21.32 -18.74
CA LEU A 171 -17.76 22.11 -18.62
C LEU A 171 -17.63 23.48 -19.31
N ASN A 172 -16.50 24.17 -19.11
CA ASN A 172 -16.25 25.46 -19.72
C ASN A 172 -16.22 25.39 -21.26
N ARG A 173 -15.63 24.32 -21.84
CA ARG A 173 -15.67 24.11 -23.31
C ARG A 173 -17.11 23.98 -23.86
N HIS A 174 -18.04 23.52 -23.02
CA HIS A 174 -19.46 23.39 -23.36
C HIS A 174 -20.31 24.57 -22.89
N GLY A 175 -19.69 25.68 -22.47
CA GLY A 175 -20.39 26.87 -21.97
C GLY A 175 -21.17 26.64 -20.69
N LYS A 176 -20.80 25.64 -19.88
CA LYS A 176 -21.49 25.28 -18.65
C LYS A 176 -20.68 25.68 -17.42
N SER A 177 -21.37 26.10 -16.36
CA SER A 177 -20.77 26.36 -15.05
C SER A 177 -20.70 25.09 -14.22
N VAL A 178 -19.73 24.97 -13.31
CA VAL A 178 -19.68 23.89 -12.33
C VAL A 178 -20.89 23.91 -11.42
N LYS A 179 -21.28 25.12 -10.95
CA LYS A 179 -22.43 25.27 -10.08
C LYS A 179 -23.71 24.97 -10.85
N GLY A 180 -24.47 23.99 -10.39
CA GLY A 180 -25.72 23.54 -10.99
C GLY A 180 -25.58 22.53 -12.12
N SER A 181 -24.36 22.15 -12.51
CA SER A 181 -24.15 21.01 -13.41
C SER A 181 -24.30 19.68 -12.68
N LYS A 182 -24.97 18.76 -13.35
CA LYS A 182 -25.01 17.36 -12.94
C LYS A 182 -23.84 16.63 -13.61
N ILE A 183 -22.98 16.00 -12.83
CA ILE A 183 -21.78 15.31 -13.27
C ILE A 183 -21.94 13.83 -13.00
#